data_070c6f9eb0609a2fc54b540b98c5e7a2
#
_entry.id   070c6f9eb0609a2fc54b540b98c5e7a2
#
_cell.length_a   1.000
_cell.length_b   1.000
_cell.length_c   1.000
_cell.angle_alpha   90.00
_cell.angle_beta   90.00
_cell.angle_gamma   90.00
#
_symmetry.space_group_name_H-M   'P 1'
#
loop_
_entity.id
_entity.type
_entity.pdbx_description
1 polymer ?
#
loop_
_entity_poly.entity_id
_entity_poly.type
_entity_poly.pdbx_seq_one_letter_code
_entity_poly.pdbx_strand_id
1 'polypeptide(L)'
;MLRRVLWYCNELSRNQWVGPEKLRRLQEKRLREIISHAYNSVPLYKEKFDAQGIKPEDIRSLEDLRKLPFTTKQEVREGIPHRSIARGFDLRNCIRASTSGTSGGPMPVFYDKRFWDYCQAAWIFRKQWAIGVEPWQKVLVIEYSAPPKRGQDRSREPAEERRESRGRESLGPIVRLLRGRRRSVPLFDDANQVLTHMLRFDPKLVRGSPSYLRLLAEAMADRGVDGLANRVVRTEGELTDVETRRYLESSFKCRVFDEYSSWDFGNGAWECTRREGYHIDADMLIMEVVRGGEQASAGERGEIVVTNLLNYAMPLIRYRVGDIGILDDKYCSCGRGLPLLKSIEGRMADCFALPGGQLIAPRTIMTAIQGSPGVSRYQAV
;
A
#
# COMPACT_ATOMS: atom_id res chain seq x y z
N MET A 1 26.30 -3.83 -0.89
CA MET A 1 25.05 -3.19 -1.37
C MET A 1 24.41 -3.98 -2.52
N LEU A 2 25.10 -4.22 -3.63
CA LEU A 2 24.60 -5.02 -4.75
C LEU A 2 24.08 -6.41 -4.34
N ARG A 3 24.85 -7.12 -3.51
CA ARG A 3 24.46 -8.44 -2.97
C ARG A 3 23.11 -8.41 -2.24
N ARG A 4 22.79 -7.33 -1.50
CA ARG A 4 21.54 -7.18 -0.77
C ARG A 4 20.35 -6.98 -1.73
N VAL A 5 20.51 -6.15 -2.76
CA VAL A 5 19.46 -5.95 -3.78
C VAL A 5 19.19 -7.25 -4.53
N LEU A 6 20.24 -7.95 -4.97
CA LEU A 6 20.11 -9.25 -5.63
C LEU A 6 19.44 -10.29 -4.72
N TRP A 7 19.73 -10.25 -3.43
CA TRP A 7 19.10 -11.12 -2.45
C TRP A 7 17.60 -10.82 -2.33
N TYR A 8 17.19 -9.52 -2.22
CA TYR A 8 15.79 -9.13 -2.21
C TYR A 8 15.07 -9.57 -3.48
N CYS A 9 15.67 -9.34 -4.65
CA CYS A 9 15.08 -9.75 -5.92
C CYS A 9 14.86 -11.27 -5.98
N ASN A 10 15.86 -12.05 -5.59
CA ASN A 10 15.77 -13.50 -5.58
C ASN A 10 14.72 -14.00 -4.56
N GLU A 11 14.72 -13.45 -3.36
CA GLU A 11 13.75 -13.80 -2.32
C GLU A 11 12.32 -13.48 -2.76
N LEU A 12 12.06 -12.26 -3.22
CA LEU A 12 10.75 -11.81 -3.69
C LEU A 12 10.26 -12.62 -4.89
N SER A 13 11.16 -12.90 -5.85
CA SER A 13 10.83 -13.72 -7.02
C SER A 13 10.47 -15.15 -6.63
N ARG A 14 11.15 -15.70 -5.63
CA ARG A 14 10.94 -17.06 -5.16
C ARG A 14 9.70 -17.19 -4.27
N ASN A 15 9.54 -16.27 -3.30
CA ASN A 15 8.49 -16.36 -2.29
C ASN A 15 7.07 -16.27 -2.88
N GLN A 16 6.89 -15.57 -3.98
CA GLN A 16 5.57 -15.51 -4.63
C GLN A 16 5.11 -16.82 -5.28
N TRP A 17 6.03 -17.78 -5.49
CA TRP A 17 5.75 -19.07 -6.14
C TRP A 17 5.85 -20.26 -5.19
N VAL A 18 6.20 -20.05 -3.92
CA VAL A 18 6.22 -21.14 -2.94
C VAL A 18 4.81 -21.56 -2.57
N GLY A 19 4.62 -22.84 -2.28
CA GLY A 19 3.32 -23.34 -1.82
C GLY A 19 2.93 -22.76 -0.44
N PRO A 20 1.64 -22.80 -0.10
CA PRO A 20 1.08 -22.17 1.10
C PRO A 20 1.78 -22.54 2.40
N GLU A 21 2.13 -23.81 2.58
CA GLU A 21 2.82 -24.26 3.79
C GLU A 21 4.22 -23.62 3.97
N LYS A 22 4.99 -23.50 2.87
CA LYS A 22 6.32 -22.86 2.95
C LYS A 22 6.18 -21.37 3.25
N LEU A 23 5.19 -20.70 2.64
CA LEU A 23 4.90 -19.31 2.91
C LEU A 23 4.46 -19.10 4.36
N ARG A 24 3.59 -19.98 4.87
CA ARG A 24 3.15 -19.97 6.27
C ARG A 24 4.31 -20.12 7.24
N ARG A 25 5.20 -21.08 7.01
CA ARG A 25 6.42 -21.26 7.85
C ARG A 25 7.30 -20.00 7.83
N LEU A 26 7.43 -19.34 6.70
CA LEU A 26 8.15 -18.07 6.59
C LEU A 26 7.47 -16.97 7.40
N GLN A 27 6.15 -16.83 7.29
CA GLN A 27 5.36 -15.86 8.08
C GLN A 27 5.51 -16.12 9.58
N GLU A 28 5.35 -17.36 10.02
CA GLU A 28 5.47 -17.73 11.44
C GLU A 28 6.88 -17.47 11.99
N LYS A 29 7.92 -17.73 11.20
CA LYS A 29 9.28 -17.37 11.58
C LYS A 29 9.42 -15.87 11.78
N ARG A 30 9.00 -15.06 10.81
CA ARG A 30 9.07 -13.58 10.85
C ARG A 30 8.16 -13.01 11.94
N LEU A 31 7.00 -13.64 12.17
CA LEU A 31 6.10 -13.28 13.26
C LEU A 31 6.79 -13.41 14.61
N ARG A 32 7.40 -14.54 14.91
CA ARG A 32 8.15 -14.72 16.18
C ARG A 32 9.25 -13.69 16.34
N GLU A 33 9.99 -13.40 15.26
CA GLU A 33 11.07 -12.42 15.27
C GLU A 33 10.54 -11.00 15.58
N ILE A 34 9.47 -10.56 14.91
CA ILE A 34 8.93 -9.21 15.09
C ILE A 34 8.21 -9.06 16.44
N ILE A 35 7.51 -10.09 16.92
CA ILE A 35 6.84 -10.09 18.23
C ILE A 35 7.86 -9.99 19.36
N SER A 36 8.92 -10.82 19.33
CA SER A 36 10.01 -10.75 20.31
C SER A 36 10.69 -9.38 20.28
N HIS A 37 10.97 -8.84 19.09
CA HIS A 37 11.56 -7.52 18.95
C HIS A 37 10.62 -6.42 19.51
N ALA A 38 9.35 -6.44 19.17
CA ALA A 38 8.39 -5.43 19.62
C ALA A 38 8.23 -5.45 21.14
N TYR A 39 8.11 -6.63 21.75
CA TYR A 39 8.02 -6.77 23.20
C TYR A 39 9.26 -6.21 23.92
N ASN A 40 10.45 -6.52 23.41
CA ASN A 40 11.70 -6.12 24.06
C ASN A 40 12.10 -4.66 23.79
N SER A 41 11.68 -4.08 22.67
CA SER A 41 12.21 -2.79 22.20
C SER A 41 11.17 -1.68 22.08
N VAL A 42 9.86 -2.00 22.02
CA VAL A 42 8.79 -1.01 21.82
C VAL A 42 7.90 -0.95 23.06
N PRO A 43 7.95 0.15 23.85
CA PRO A 43 7.19 0.25 25.10
C PRO A 43 5.69 -0.01 24.94
N LEU A 44 5.06 0.49 23.89
CA LEU A 44 3.64 0.29 23.58
C LEU A 44 3.27 -1.20 23.58
N TYR A 45 4.03 -2.05 22.91
CA TYR A 45 3.72 -3.47 22.83
C TYR A 45 4.07 -4.21 24.11
N LYS A 46 5.15 -3.83 24.79
CA LYS A 46 5.46 -4.40 26.10
C LYS A 46 4.32 -4.17 27.09
N GLU A 47 3.84 -2.94 27.19
CA GLU A 47 2.72 -2.57 28.07
C GLU A 47 1.45 -3.35 27.71
N LYS A 48 1.10 -3.42 26.42
CA LYS A 48 -0.11 -4.11 25.96
C LYS A 48 -0.07 -5.62 26.21
N PHE A 49 1.09 -6.26 26.02
CA PHE A 49 1.24 -7.71 26.20
C PHE A 49 1.29 -8.05 27.69
N ASP A 50 2.04 -7.30 28.49
CA ASP A 50 2.09 -7.50 29.94
C ASP A 50 0.72 -7.30 30.59
N ALA A 51 -0.09 -6.34 30.14
CA ALA A 51 -1.45 -6.13 30.62
C ALA A 51 -2.40 -7.33 30.39
N GLN A 52 -2.09 -8.20 29.43
CA GLN A 52 -2.85 -9.41 29.14
C GLN A 52 -2.11 -10.69 29.59
N GLY A 53 -0.97 -10.55 30.25
CA GLY A 53 -0.15 -11.69 30.68
C GLY A 53 0.48 -12.50 29.54
N ILE A 54 0.58 -11.90 28.34
CA ILE A 54 1.13 -12.55 27.15
C ILE A 54 2.63 -12.34 27.04
N LYS A 55 3.36 -13.39 26.73
CA LYS A 55 4.79 -13.35 26.46
C LYS A 55 5.07 -13.68 24.99
N PRO A 56 6.23 -13.25 24.43
CA PRO A 56 6.57 -13.56 23.04
C PRO A 56 6.55 -15.06 22.70
N GLU A 57 6.86 -15.92 23.67
CA GLU A 57 6.90 -17.37 23.53
C GLU A 57 5.50 -18.00 23.35
N ASP A 58 4.45 -17.29 23.68
CA ASP A 58 3.05 -17.71 23.52
C ASP A 58 2.56 -17.56 22.08
N ILE A 59 3.31 -16.81 21.24
CA ILE A 59 2.97 -16.52 19.84
C ILE A 59 3.90 -17.34 18.94
N ARG A 60 3.45 -18.53 18.55
CA ARG A 60 4.24 -19.49 17.77
C ARG A 60 3.72 -19.69 16.36
N SER A 61 2.44 -19.49 16.15
CA SER A 61 1.72 -19.72 14.89
C SER A 61 0.90 -18.49 14.48
N LEU A 62 0.37 -18.49 13.26
CA LEU A 62 -0.52 -17.43 12.79
C LEU A 62 -1.82 -17.37 13.60
N GLU A 63 -2.32 -18.50 14.07
CA GLU A 63 -3.53 -18.59 14.90
C GLU A 63 -3.36 -17.91 16.26
N ASP A 64 -2.13 -17.89 16.78
CA ASP A 64 -1.85 -17.25 18.08
C ASP A 64 -1.95 -15.73 18.01
N LEU A 65 -1.94 -15.11 16.81
CA LEU A 65 -2.14 -13.66 16.65
C LEU A 65 -3.42 -13.17 17.33
N ARG A 66 -4.49 -13.98 17.31
CA ARG A 66 -5.77 -13.63 17.97
C ARG A 66 -5.66 -13.42 19.48
N LYS A 67 -4.62 -13.94 20.12
CA LYS A 67 -4.33 -13.70 21.54
C LYS A 67 -3.89 -12.24 21.79
N LEU A 68 -3.28 -11.61 20.78
CA LEU A 68 -2.74 -10.25 20.91
C LEU A 68 -3.85 -9.20 20.76
N PRO A 69 -3.78 -8.10 21.55
CA PRO A 69 -4.71 -6.99 21.41
C PRO A 69 -4.53 -6.24 20.09
N PHE A 70 -5.62 -5.70 19.58
CA PHE A 70 -5.55 -4.78 18.43
C PHE A 70 -4.79 -3.51 18.79
N THR A 71 -4.15 -2.93 17.79
CA THR A 71 -3.48 -1.64 17.90
C THR A 71 -4.16 -0.62 17.00
N THR A 72 -4.50 0.53 17.54
CA THR A 72 -5.18 1.59 16.80
C THR A 72 -4.20 2.66 16.32
N LYS A 73 -4.61 3.42 15.29
CA LYS A 73 -3.84 4.56 14.79
C LYS A 73 -3.62 5.63 15.86
N GLN A 74 -4.60 5.83 16.71
CA GLN A 74 -4.50 6.78 17.82
C GLN A 74 -3.42 6.39 18.83
N GLU A 75 -3.41 5.13 19.30
CA GLU A 75 -2.39 4.63 20.24
C GLU A 75 -0.98 4.77 19.66
N VAL A 76 -0.81 4.43 18.37
CA VAL A 76 0.49 4.54 17.70
C VAL A 76 0.92 6.00 17.62
N ARG A 77 0.03 6.89 17.18
CA ARG A 77 0.30 8.33 17.04
C ARG A 77 0.67 9.00 18.36
N GLU A 78 -0.10 8.75 19.40
CA GLU A 78 0.15 9.28 20.74
C GLU A 78 1.44 8.74 21.36
N GLY A 79 1.86 7.54 20.94
CA GLY A 79 3.10 6.91 21.38
C GLY A 79 4.37 7.43 20.72
N ILE A 80 4.28 8.19 19.63
CA ILE A 80 5.47 8.69 18.92
C ILE A 80 6.07 9.89 19.66
N PRO A 81 7.41 9.95 19.81
CA PRO A 81 8.40 8.92 19.38
C PRO A 81 8.71 7.89 20.46
N HIS A 82 8.30 8.08 21.70
CA HIS A 82 8.88 7.38 22.86
C HIS A 82 8.30 5.98 23.10
N ARG A 83 7.04 5.75 22.74
CA ARG A 83 6.32 4.49 23.02
C ARG A 83 6.16 3.60 21.79
N SER A 84 6.00 4.19 20.59
CA SER A 84 5.68 3.47 19.35
C SER A 84 6.91 3.20 18.48
N ILE A 85 8.06 3.80 18.79
CA ILE A 85 9.33 3.57 18.08
C ILE A 85 10.20 2.62 18.89
N ALA A 86 10.85 1.68 18.22
CA ALA A 86 11.75 0.74 18.88
C ALA A 86 12.99 1.45 19.42
N ARG A 87 13.35 1.12 20.66
CA ARG A 87 14.57 1.61 21.29
C ARG A 87 15.79 1.23 20.46
N GLY A 88 16.76 2.12 20.38
CA GLY A 88 17.99 1.90 19.59
C GLY A 88 17.90 2.30 18.13
N PHE A 89 16.73 2.70 17.63
CA PHE A 89 16.61 3.29 16.29
C PHE A 89 16.83 4.80 16.32
N ASP A 90 17.81 5.28 15.56
CA ASP A 90 17.98 6.71 15.30
C ASP A 90 17.03 7.11 14.16
N LEU A 91 16.01 7.91 14.49
CA LEU A 91 14.99 8.36 13.53
C LEU A 91 15.57 9.16 12.38
N ARG A 92 16.74 9.77 12.55
CA ARG A 92 17.47 10.48 11.47
C ARG A 92 17.95 9.53 10.36
N ASN A 93 18.07 8.24 10.68
CA ASN A 93 18.48 7.19 9.75
C ASN A 93 17.29 6.39 9.20
N CYS A 94 16.07 6.66 9.67
CA CYS A 94 14.84 6.06 9.16
C CYS A 94 14.30 6.85 7.95
N ILE A 95 13.53 6.17 7.12
CA ILE A 95 12.74 6.83 6.09
C ILE A 95 11.45 7.31 6.75
N ARG A 96 11.21 8.60 6.72
CA ARG A 96 9.99 9.21 7.24
C ARG A 96 8.93 9.31 6.14
N ALA A 97 7.72 8.90 6.45
CA ALA A 97 6.52 9.10 5.66
C ALA A 97 5.43 9.73 6.53
N SER A 98 4.33 10.14 5.92
CA SER A 98 3.15 10.64 6.64
C SER A 98 1.90 10.10 5.99
N THR A 99 0.92 9.73 6.80
CA THR A 99 -0.39 9.31 6.32
C THR A 99 -1.23 10.51 5.90
N SER A 100 -2.26 10.31 5.06
CA SER A 100 -3.13 11.38 4.54
C SER A 100 -3.98 12.09 5.60
N GLY A 101 -4.14 11.50 6.79
CA GLY A 101 -4.83 12.15 7.90
C GLY A 101 -6.36 12.17 7.85
N THR A 102 -6.99 11.43 6.96
CA THR A 102 -8.47 11.37 6.82
C THR A 102 -9.20 10.89 8.08
N SER A 103 -8.53 10.21 9.00
CA SER A 103 -9.09 9.73 10.27
C SER A 103 -8.30 10.31 11.46
N GLY A 104 -8.54 11.60 11.81
CA GLY A 104 -7.96 12.23 13.00
C GLY A 104 -6.58 12.87 12.83
N GLY A 105 -6.20 13.24 11.60
CA GLY A 105 -4.96 13.96 11.28
C GLY A 105 -3.81 13.05 10.82
N PRO A 106 -2.77 13.65 10.18
CA PRO A 106 -1.64 12.91 9.65
C PRO A 106 -0.82 12.29 10.78
N MET A 107 -0.35 11.06 10.55
CA MET A 107 0.54 10.34 11.48
C MET A 107 1.90 10.16 10.81
N PRO A 108 3.01 10.57 11.44
CA PRO A 108 4.34 10.26 10.94
C PRO A 108 4.61 8.75 11.08
N VAL A 109 5.18 8.17 10.04
CA VAL A 109 5.56 6.76 10.00
C VAL A 109 7.05 6.67 9.74
N PHE A 110 7.72 5.74 10.43
CA PHE A 110 9.15 5.55 10.32
C PHE A 110 9.45 4.12 9.85
N TYR A 111 10.13 4.04 8.72
CA TYR A 111 10.60 2.76 8.19
C TYR A 111 12.08 2.62 8.40
N ASP A 112 12.51 1.47 8.88
CA ASP A 112 13.92 1.14 8.79
C ASP A 112 14.35 0.97 7.32
N LYS A 113 15.62 1.22 7.08
CA LYS A 113 16.18 1.24 5.74
C LYS A 113 16.09 -0.10 5.01
N ARG A 114 16.15 -1.23 5.75
CA ARG A 114 16.08 -2.57 5.15
C ARG A 114 14.66 -2.86 4.66
N PHE A 115 13.68 -2.55 5.49
CA PHE A 115 12.27 -2.68 5.12
C PHE A 115 11.93 -1.79 3.90
N TRP A 116 12.37 -0.53 3.92
CA TRP A 116 12.14 0.36 2.78
C TRP A 116 12.77 -0.16 1.48
N ASP A 117 14.02 -0.61 1.53
CA ASP A 117 14.72 -1.20 0.39
C ASP A 117 13.97 -2.43 -0.13
N TYR A 118 13.43 -3.26 0.78
CA TYR A 118 12.64 -4.44 0.42
C TYR A 118 11.32 -4.06 -0.26
N CYS A 119 10.60 -3.05 0.26
CA CYS A 119 9.40 -2.51 -0.37
C CYS A 119 9.66 -2.01 -1.79
N GLN A 120 10.76 -1.26 -1.99
CA GLN A 120 11.14 -0.77 -3.31
C GLN A 120 11.48 -1.91 -4.28
N ALA A 121 12.17 -2.95 -3.80
CA ALA A 121 12.47 -4.13 -4.59
C ALA A 121 11.18 -4.88 -4.97
N ALA A 122 10.23 -5.04 -4.04
CA ALA A 122 8.94 -5.66 -4.32
C ALA A 122 8.14 -4.90 -5.38
N TRP A 123 8.16 -3.57 -5.35
CA TRP A 123 7.52 -2.74 -6.38
C TRP A 123 8.09 -3.01 -7.77
N ILE A 124 9.41 -3.05 -7.90
CA ILE A 124 10.09 -3.16 -9.20
C ILE A 124 10.06 -4.62 -9.70
N PHE A 125 10.46 -5.57 -8.87
CA PHE A 125 10.75 -6.95 -9.30
C PHE A 125 9.61 -7.95 -9.06
N ARG A 126 8.52 -7.54 -8.42
CA ARG A 126 7.34 -8.39 -8.21
C ARG A 126 6.11 -7.78 -8.87
N LYS A 127 5.70 -6.60 -8.40
CA LYS A 127 4.42 -6.00 -8.78
C LYS A 127 4.39 -5.48 -10.22
N GLN A 128 5.44 -4.78 -10.66
CA GLN A 128 5.52 -4.31 -12.05
C GLN A 128 5.62 -5.49 -13.02
N TRP A 129 6.45 -6.47 -12.70
CA TRP A 129 6.60 -7.65 -13.53
C TRP A 129 5.31 -8.47 -13.64
N ALA A 130 4.54 -8.54 -12.57
CA ALA A 130 3.27 -9.27 -12.55
C ALA A 130 2.21 -8.70 -13.51
N ILE A 131 2.36 -7.47 -13.96
CA ILE A 131 1.48 -6.79 -14.92
C ILE A 131 2.16 -6.55 -16.28
N GLY A 132 3.27 -7.24 -16.55
CA GLY A 132 3.99 -7.17 -17.83
C GLY A 132 4.84 -5.92 -18.00
N VAL A 133 5.25 -5.28 -16.92
CA VAL A 133 6.17 -4.11 -16.95
C VAL A 133 7.53 -4.52 -16.41
N GLU A 134 8.52 -4.46 -17.25
CA GLU A 134 9.89 -4.86 -16.91
C GLU A 134 10.62 -3.79 -16.09
N PRO A 135 11.55 -4.17 -15.20
CA PRO A 135 12.22 -3.25 -14.29
C PRO A 135 12.92 -2.06 -14.94
N TRP A 136 13.36 -2.20 -16.18
CA TRP A 136 14.08 -1.16 -16.95
C TRP A 136 13.16 -0.27 -17.78
N GLN A 137 11.85 -0.52 -17.82
CA GLN A 137 10.91 0.32 -18.56
C GLN A 137 10.58 1.61 -17.81
N LYS A 138 10.19 2.63 -18.56
CA LYS A 138 9.87 3.95 -18.01
C LYS A 138 8.56 3.91 -17.22
N VAL A 139 8.55 4.54 -16.06
CA VAL A 139 7.40 4.63 -15.16
C VAL A 139 7.13 6.10 -14.83
N LEU A 140 5.92 6.56 -15.10
CA LEU A 140 5.39 7.83 -14.61
C LEU A 140 4.55 7.58 -13.37
N VAL A 141 4.83 8.30 -12.29
CA VAL A 141 4.07 8.22 -11.04
C VAL A 141 3.48 9.58 -10.74
N ILE A 142 2.17 9.62 -10.63
CA ILE A 142 1.43 10.80 -10.19
C ILE A 142 1.18 10.61 -8.69
N GLU A 143 1.91 11.34 -7.87
CA GLU A 143 1.91 11.12 -6.42
C GLU A 143 1.70 12.42 -5.64
N TYR A 144 1.17 12.28 -4.44
CA TYR A 144 1.08 13.39 -3.52
C TYR A 144 2.51 13.81 -3.15
N SER A 145 2.97 14.90 -3.77
CA SER A 145 4.14 15.63 -3.35
C SER A 145 3.70 17.05 -3.08
N ALA A 146 4.11 17.61 -1.94
CA ALA A 146 3.85 19.03 -1.69
C ALA A 146 4.38 19.83 -2.89
N PRO A 147 3.57 20.72 -3.50
CA PRO A 147 4.05 21.52 -4.62
C PRO A 147 5.28 22.30 -4.16
N PRO A 148 6.34 22.38 -4.97
CA PRO A 148 7.45 23.26 -4.67
C PRO A 148 6.88 24.67 -4.52
N LYS A 149 7.08 25.28 -3.36
CA LYS A 149 6.64 26.67 -3.15
C LYS A 149 7.24 27.53 -4.25
N ARG A 150 6.39 28.17 -5.06
CA ARG A 150 6.79 29.02 -6.19
C ARG A 150 7.84 30.02 -5.71
N GLY A 151 9.06 29.99 -6.28
CA GLY A 151 10.16 30.92 -5.96
C GLY A 151 11.11 30.48 -4.84
N GLN A 152 10.98 29.28 -4.25
CA GLN A 152 12.00 28.75 -3.35
C GLN A 152 13.09 28.00 -4.15
N ASP A 153 14.25 28.60 -4.16
CA ASP A 153 15.49 27.94 -4.54
C ASP A 153 15.67 26.69 -3.64
N ARG A 154 15.83 25.51 -4.25
CA ARG A 154 16.07 24.24 -3.53
C ARG A 154 17.26 24.30 -2.55
N SER A 155 18.13 25.31 -2.69
CA SER A 155 19.20 25.58 -1.75
C SER A 155 18.70 26.08 -0.38
N ARG A 156 17.44 26.58 -0.30
CA ARG A 156 16.82 27.15 0.92
C ARG A 156 15.76 26.24 1.57
N GLU A 157 15.54 25.03 1.04
CA GLU A 157 14.72 24.04 1.72
C GLU A 157 15.35 23.68 3.07
N PRO A 158 14.56 23.56 4.15
CA PRO A 158 15.07 23.13 5.46
C PRO A 158 15.87 21.82 5.29
N ALA A 159 16.96 21.70 6.04
CA ALA A 159 17.85 20.52 5.94
C ALA A 159 17.10 19.19 6.17
N GLU A 160 15.95 19.25 6.87
CA GLU A 160 15.04 18.12 7.10
C GLU A 160 14.29 17.71 5.82
N GLU A 161 13.70 18.64 5.07
CA GLU A 161 13.01 18.34 3.80
C GLU A 161 13.98 17.82 2.73
N ARG A 162 15.20 18.38 2.68
CA ARG A 162 16.28 17.85 1.82
C ARG A 162 16.75 16.45 2.24
N ARG A 163 16.69 16.12 3.53
CA ARG A 163 16.98 14.77 4.03
C ARG A 163 15.85 13.80 3.72
N GLU A 164 14.59 14.22 3.74
CA GLU A 164 13.44 13.39 3.34
C GLU A 164 13.54 12.97 1.87
N SER A 165 13.90 13.89 0.98
CA SER A 165 14.14 13.57 -0.44
C SER A 165 15.37 12.68 -0.65
N ARG A 166 16.46 12.89 0.11
CA ARG A 166 17.68 12.08 0.06
C ARG A 166 17.54 10.72 0.75
N GLY A 167 16.74 10.61 1.83
CA GLY A 167 16.46 9.34 2.50
C GLY A 167 15.75 8.34 1.59
N ARG A 168 14.98 8.82 0.61
CA ARG A 168 14.38 8.01 -0.46
C ARG A 168 15.42 7.44 -1.46
N GLU A 169 16.67 7.89 -1.44
CA GLU A 169 17.74 7.52 -2.39
C GLU A 169 18.66 6.38 -1.92
N SER A 170 18.27 5.58 -0.94
CA SER A 170 19.19 4.62 -0.30
C SER A 170 19.50 3.36 -1.09
N LEU A 171 18.86 3.18 -2.23
CA LEU A 171 19.05 2.00 -3.07
C LEU A 171 20.32 2.11 -3.91
N GLY A 172 21.05 0.98 -4.05
CA GLY A 172 22.32 0.90 -4.75
C GLY A 172 22.29 1.30 -6.22
N PRO A 173 23.48 1.34 -6.87
CA PRO A 173 23.66 1.87 -8.23
C PRO A 173 22.70 1.26 -9.27
N ILE A 174 22.36 -0.02 -9.15
CA ILE A 174 21.43 -0.69 -10.08
C ILE A 174 20.00 -0.14 -9.91
N VAL A 175 19.52 0.00 -8.66
CA VAL A 175 18.17 0.57 -8.45
C VAL A 175 18.16 2.06 -8.78
N ARG A 176 19.28 2.75 -8.60
CA ARG A 176 19.46 4.13 -9.06
C ARG A 176 19.41 4.23 -10.59
N LEU A 177 20.04 3.28 -11.30
CA LEU A 177 19.96 3.17 -12.76
C LEU A 177 18.52 2.86 -13.21
N LEU A 178 17.85 1.94 -12.56
CA LEU A 178 16.44 1.60 -12.82
C LEU A 178 15.50 2.75 -12.45
N ARG A 179 15.79 3.49 -11.37
CA ARG A 179 15.05 4.70 -10.99
C ARG A 179 15.23 5.86 -11.97
N GLY A 180 16.33 5.93 -12.70
CA GLY A 180 16.52 6.93 -13.76
C GLY A 180 15.45 6.87 -14.85
N ARG A 181 14.70 5.77 -14.90
CA ARG A 181 13.55 5.57 -15.79
C ARG A 181 12.19 5.83 -15.11
N ARG A 182 12.18 6.23 -13.82
CA ARG A 182 10.98 6.65 -13.09
C ARG A 182 10.96 8.18 -13.02
N ARG A 183 9.83 8.76 -13.36
CA ARG A 183 9.52 10.19 -13.12
C ARG A 183 8.31 10.30 -12.22
N SER A 184 8.39 11.21 -11.25
CA SER A 184 7.26 11.57 -10.39
C SER A 184 6.77 12.96 -10.77
N VAL A 185 5.47 13.12 -10.83
CA VAL A 185 4.79 14.40 -11.00
C VAL A 185 3.82 14.62 -9.85
N PRO A 186 3.66 15.87 -9.37
CA PRO A 186 2.72 16.19 -8.30
C PRO A 186 1.26 15.92 -8.71
N LEU A 187 0.46 15.37 -7.78
CA LEU A 187 -0.98 15.15 -7.97
C LEU A 187 -1.77 16.44 -8.23
N PHE A 188 -1.24 17.60 -7.85
CA PHE A 188 -1.90 18.90 -8.03
C PHE A 188 -1.48 19.65 -9.28
N ASP A 189 -0.62 19.08 -10.10
CA ASP A 189 -0.27 19.68 -11.38
C ASP A 189 -1.46 19.63 -12.34
N ASP A 190 -1.53 20.59 -13.23
CA ASP A 190 -2.56 20.66 -14.27
C ASP A 190 -2.50 19.42 -15.17
N ALA A 191 -3.65 18.77 -15.40
CA ALA A 191 -3.74 17.53 -16.16
C ALA A 191 -3.21 17.65 -17.59
N ASN A 192 -3.34 18.82 -18.25
CA ASN A 192 -2.82 19.07 -19.58
C ASN A 192 -1.28 19.18 -19.59
N GLN A 193 -0.70 19.75 -18.52
CA GLN A 193 0.76 19.80 -18.38
C GLN A 193 1.32 18.40 -18.11
N VAL A 194 0.67 17.61 -17.25
CA VAL A 194 1.04 16.22 -16.97
C VAL A 194 0.89 15.37 -18.23
N LEU A 195 -0.18 15.53 -19.01
CA LEU A 195 -0.37 14.86 -20.30
C LEU A 195 0.78 15.18 -21.26
N THR A 196 1.14 16.46 -21.42
CA THR A 196 2.25 16.88 -22.28
C THR A 196 3.57 16.24 -21.82
N HIS A 197 3.80 16.21 -20.51
CA HIS A 197 4.98 15.56 -19.93
C HIS A 197 4.97 14.04 -20.16
N MET A 198 3.82 13.39 -19.96
CA MET A 198 3.63 11.97 -20.17
C MET A 198 3.90 11.57 -21.63
N LEU A 199 3.35 12.30 -22.59
CA LEU A 199 3.56 12.03 -24.02
C LEU A 199 5.03 12.17 -24.43
N ARG A 200 5.74 13.18 -23.91
CA ARG A 200 7.20 13.36 -24.17
C ARG A 200 8.05 12.29 -23.48
N PHE A 201 7.69 11.92 -22.26
CA PHE A 201 8.45 10.91 -21.52
C PHE A 201 8.23 9.51 -22.03
N ASP A 202 7.05 9.24 -22.60
CA ASP A 202 6.65 7.95 -23.16
C ASP A 202 6.82 6.79 -22.15
N PRO A 203 6.08 6.78 -21.02
CA PRO A 203 6.20 5.74 -20.00
C PRO A 203 5.49 4.46 -20.45
N LYS A 204 6.04 3.29 -20.05
CA LYS A 204 5.34 2.01 -20.17
C LYS A 204 4.25 1.85 -19.12
N LEU A 205 4.48 2.38 -17.92
CA LEU A 205 3.54 2.34 -16.81
C LEU A 205 3.22 3.77 -16.33
N VAL A 206 1.92 4.07 -16.23
CA VAL A 206 1.40 5.26 -15.56
C VAL A 206 0.74 4.83 -14.25
N ARG A 207 1.12 5.46 -13.13
CA ARG A 207 0.57 5.18 -11.80
C ARG A 207 -0.03 6.46 -11.23
N GLY A 208 -1.19 6.34 -10.59
CA GLY A 208 -1.82 7.47 -9.91
C GLY A 208 -3.14 7.10 -9.25
N SER A 209 -3.73 8.07 -8.56
CA SER A 209 -5.07 7.88 -8.00
C SER A 209 -6.13 7.78 -9.10
N PRO A 210 -7.18 6.96 -8.91
CA PRO A 210 -8.29 6.87 -9.87
C PRO A 210 -8.89 8.22 -10.26
N SER A 211 -9.09 9.11 -9.28
CA SER A 211 -9.64 10.45 -9.51
C SER A 211 -8.77 11.30 -10.45
N TYR A 212 -7.45 11.31 -10.24
CA TYR A 212 -6.57 12.07 -11.12
C TYR A 212 -6.40 11.43 -12.50
N LEU A 213 -6.37 10.12 -12.58
CA LEU A 213 -6.32 9.41 -13.86
C LEU A 213 -7.58 9.70 -14.71
N ARG A 214 -8.75 9.93 -14.09
CA ARG A 214 -9.95 10.41 -14.80
C ARG A 214 -9.73 11.80 -15.39
N LEU A 215 -9.19 12.75 -14.63
CA LEU A 215 -8.83 14.08 -15.15
C LEU A 215 -7.84 14.01 -16.31
N LEU A 216 -6.87 13.10 -16.22
CA LEU A 216 -5.91 12.88 -17.31
C LEU A 216 -6.60 12.29 -18.55
N ALA A 217 -7.56 11.38 -18.38
CA ALA A 217 -8.35 10.83 -19.47
C ALA A 217 -9.25 11.89 -20.14
N GLU A 218 -9.86 12.77 -19.35
CA GLU A 218 -10.62 13.94 -19.84
C GLU A 218 -9.71 14.86 -20.69
N ALA A 219 -8.53 15.22 -20.17
CA ALA A 219 -7.54 16.02 -20.90
C ALA A 219 -7.04 15.36 -22.19
N MET A 220 -6.96 14.02 -22.22
CA MET A 220 -6.65 13.29 -23.46
C MET A 220 -7.76 13.43 -24.49
N ALA A 221 -9.01 13.28 -24.09
CA ALA A 221 -10.15 13.42 -24.97
C ALA A 221 -10.25 14.83 -25.55
N ASP A 222 -10.08 15.88 -24.71
CA ASP A 222 -10.09 17.30 -25.13
C ASP A 222 -9.00 17.63 -26.15
N ARG A 223 -7.87 16.93 -26.10
CA ARG A 223 -6.74 17.12 -27.02
C ARG A 223 -6.70 16.13 -28.18
N GLY A 224 -7.72 15.30 -28.34
CA GLY A 224 -7.79 14.29 -29.39
C GLY A 224 -6.70 13.21 -29.32
N VAL A 225 -6.18 12.92 -28.11
CA VAL A 225 -5.20 11.86 -27.89
C VAL A 225 -5.92 10.53 -27.81
N ASP A 226 -5.74 9.69 -28.82
CA ASP A 226 -6.44 8.43 -28.97
C ASP A 226 -5.77 7.26 -28.21
N GLY A 227 -5.88 7.29 -26.88
CA GLY A 227 -5.45 6.20 -26.02
C GLY A 227 -3.93 6.16 -25.76
N LEU A 228 -3.51 5.17 -25.03
CA LEU A 228 -2.12 4.91 -24.63
C LEU A 228 -1.71 3.48 -25.05
N ALA A 229 -1.75 3.21 -26.35
CA ALA A 229 -1.45 1.88 -26.89
C ALA A 229 -0.14 1.30 -26.32
N ASN A 230 -0.14 0.00 -26.01
CA ASN A 230 1.01 -0.73 -25.44
C ASN A 230 1.49 -0.24 -24.06
N ARG A 231 0.73 0.59 -23.36
CA ARG A 231 1.03 1.00 -21.98
C ARG A 231 0.17 0.23 -20.97
N VAL A 232 0.45 0.46 -19.72
CA VAL A 232 -0.26 -0.11 -18.58
C VAL A 232 -0.60 1.03 -17.62
N VAL A 233 -1.78 1.03 -17.06
CA VAL A 233 -2.18 1.95 -15.99
C VAL A 233 -2.31 1.17 -14.69
N ARG A 234 -1.86 1.76 -13.58
CA ARG A 234 -2.07 1.26 -12.23
C ARG A 234 -2.70 2.33 -11.36
N THR A 235 -3.80 1.98 -10.75
CA THR A 235 -4.47 2.80 -9.73
C THR A 235 -3.93 2.48 -8.34
N GLU A 236 -3.91 3.48 -7.47
CA GLU A 236 -3.49 3.37 -6.07
C GLU A 236 -4.02 4.53 -5.22
N GLY A 237 -4.11 4.34 -3.91
CA GLY A 237 -4.41 5.40 -2.93
C GLY A 237 -5.89 5.74 -2.75
N GLU A 238 -6.75 5.39 -3.67
CA GLU A 238 -8.20 5.54 -3.62
C GLU A 238 -8.88 4.25 -4.07
N LEU A 239 -10.15 4.08 -3.73
CA LEU A 239 -10.92 2.92 -4.17
C LEU A 239 -11.16 2.97 -5.68
N THR A 240 -10.74 1.93 -6.39
CA THR A 240 -11.02 1.74 -7.82
C THR A 240 -12.26 0.88 -7.97
N ASP A 241 -13.39 1.51 -8.28
CA ASP A 241 -14.62 0.80 -8.59
C ASP A 241 -14.67 0.29 -10.03
N VAL A 242 -15.67 -0.55 -10.33
CA VAL A 242 -15.80 -1.21 -11.63
C VAL A 242 -15.98 -0.22 -12.77
N GLU A 243 -16.80 0.82 -12.58
CA GLU A 243 -17.10 1.82 -13.61
C GLU A 243 -15.90 2.75 -13.85
N THR A 244 -15.22 3.17 -12.80
CA THR A 244 -13.98 3.93 -12.93
C THR A 244 -12.94 3.13 -13.71
N ARG A 245 -12.78 1.84 -13.40
CA ARG A 245 -11.88 0.95 -14.15
C ARG A 245 -12.27 0.87 -15.62
N ARG A 246 -13.54 0.62 -15.94
CA ARG A 246 -14.04 0.55 -17.32
C ARG A 246 -13.80 1.86 -18.07
N TYR A 247 -14.11 2.98 -17.43
CA TYR A 247 -13.87 4.31 -18.00
C TYR A 247 -12.39 4.53 -18.33
N LEU A 248 -11.50 4.23 -17.38
CA LEU A 248 -10.07 4.36 -17.61
C LEU A 248 -9.56 3.41 -18.69
N GLU A 249 -10.02 2.15 -18.72
CA GLU A 249 -9.63 1.17 -19.75
C GLU A 249 -10.09 1.61 -21.14
N SER A 250 -11.30 2.14 -21.27
CA SER A 250 -11.83 2.65 -22.55
C SER A 250 -11.09 3.90 -23.02
N SER A 251 -10.84 4.87 -22.11
CA SER A 251 -10.17 6.13 -22.44
C SER A 251 -8.69 5.94 -22.77
N PHE A 252 -7.98 5.16 -21.95
CA PHE A 252 -6.55 4.88 -22.17
C PHE A 252 -6.30 3.79 -23.22
N LYS A 253 -7.32 3.02 -23.62
CA LYS A 253 -7.20 1.85 -24.52
C LYS A 253 -6.13 0.86 -24.06
N CYS A 254 -6.02 0.68 -22.74
CA CYS A 254 -5.04 -0.22 -22.13
C CYS A 254 -5.60 -0.84 -20.85
N ARG A 255 -4.93 -1.88 -20.35
CA ARG A 255 -5.33 -2.57 -19.12
C ARG A 255 -5.03 -1.70 -17.89
N VAL A 256 -6.00 -1.65 -16.98
CA VAL A 256 -5.89 -1.01 -15.67
C VAL A 256 -5.76 -2.07 -14.58
N PHE A 257 -4.77 -1.93 -13.73
CA PHE A 257 -4.52 -2.77 -12.55
C PHE A 257 -4.60 -1.92 -11.29
N ASP A 258 -4.98 -2.53 -10.19
CA ASP A 258 -5.11 -1.82 -8.91
C ASP A 258 -4.11 -2.34 -7.87
N GLU A 259 -3.69 -1.45 -6.96
CA GLU A 259 -2.78 -1.76 -5.87
C GLU A 259 -3.31 -1.20 -4.55
N TYR A 260 -3.40 -2.05 -3.54
CA TYR A 260 -3.70 -1.68 -2.17
C TYR A 260 -2.40 -1.53 -1.37
N SER A 261 -2.10 -0.32 -0.99
CA SER A 261 -0.94 0.03 -0.17
C SER A 261 -1.27 1.22 0.74
N SER A 262 -0.54 1.36 1.82
CA SER A 262 -0.69 2.48 2.74
C SER A 262 0.67 2.94 3.24
N TRP A 263 0.78 4.24 3.52
CA TRP A 263 1.93 4.76 4.25
C TRP A 263 2.02 4.24 5.69
N ASP A 264 0.97 3.64 6.26
CA ASP A 264 1.03 3.05 7.59
C ASP A 264 1.89 1.77 7.58
N PHE A 265 1.62 0.85 6.65
CA PHE A 265 2.23 -0.49 6.63
C PHE A 265 3.09 -0.78 5.39
N GLY A 266 3.14 0.12 4.44
CA GLY A 266 3.89 -0.03 3.19
C GLY A 266 3.11 -0.82 2.12
N ASN A 267 3.73 -1.85 1.57
CA ASN A 267 3.11 -2.71 0.57
C ASN A 267 2.01 -3.60 1.22
N GLY A 268 0.88 -3.76 0.54
CA GLY A 268 -0.25 -4.55 1.03
C GLY A 268 -0.63 -5.66 0.06
N ALA A 269 -1.38 -5.32 -0.99
CA ALA A 269 -1.86 -6.29 -1.95
C ALA A 269 -1.96 -5.68 -3.36
N TRP A 270 -1.96 -6.50 -4.41
CA TRP A 270 -1.85 -6.03 -5.79
C TRP A 270 -2.42 -7.04 -6.79
N GLU A 271 -2.94 -6.53 -7.89
CA GLU A 271 -3.45 -7.35 -9.00
C GLU A 271 -2.33 -7.83 -9.93
N CYS A 272 -2.48 -9.05 -10.44
CA CYS A 272 -1.69 -9.58 -11.56
C CYS A 272 -2.52 -9.55 -12.85
N THR A 273 -1.96 -10.08 -13.95
CA THR A 273 -2.64 -10.12 -15.25
C THR A 273 -3.94 -10.95 -15.30
N ARG A 274 -4.22 -11.81 -14.30
CA ARG A 274 -5.48 -12.55 -14.17
C ARG A 274 -6.60 -11.71 -13.58
N ARG A 275 -6.26 -10.78 -12.65
CA ARG A 275 -7.23 -9.90 -11.96
C ARG A 275 -8.34 -10.68 -11.20
N GLU A 276 -7.97 -11.80 -10.60
CA GLU A 276 -8.88 -12.63 -9.79
C GLU A 276 -8.90 -12.23 -8.31
N GLY A 277 -8.40 -11.04 -7.99
CA GLY A 277 -8.20 -10.48 -6.66
C GLY A 277 -6.82 -9.91 -6.52
N TYR A 278 -6.49 -9.46 -5.31
CA TYR A 278 -5.22 -8.83 -4.99
C TYR A 278 -4.32 -9.81 -4.26
N HIS A 279 -3.16 -10.13 -4.82
CA HIS A 279 -2.13 -10.92 -4.15
C HIS A 279 -1.60 -10.16 -2.94
N ILE A 280 -1.79 -10.72 -1.75
CA ILE A 280 -1.24 -10.14 -0.51
C ILE A 280 0.26 -10.38 -0.48
N ASP A 281 1.03 -9.35 -0.12
CA ASP A 281 2.49 -9.47 0.10
C ASP A 281 2.78 -10.22 1.41
N ALA A 282 2.33 -11.48 1.48
CA ALA A 282 2.27 -12.29 2.70
C ALA A 282 3.64 -12.64 3.29
N ASP A 283 4.70 -12.51 2.53
CA ASP A 283 6.06 -12.56 3.07
C ASP A 283 6.51 -11.26 3.75
N MET A 284 5.75 -10.17 3.62
CA MET A 284 6.06 -8.87 4.24
C MET A 284 5.14 -8.53 5.41
N LEU A 285 3.90 -9.01 5.35
CA LEU A 285 2.88 -8.75 6.35
C LEU A 285 1.92 -9.93 6.51
N ILE A 286 1.21 -9.94 7.61
CA ILE A 286 0.01 -10.77 7.80
C ILE A 286 -1.18 -9.84 7.71
N MET A 287 -2.17 -10.21 6.88
CA MET A 287 -3.42 -9.49 6.74
C MET A 287 -4.55 -10.36 7.27
N GLU A 288 -5.23 -9.85 8.29
CA GLU A 288 -6.45 -10.43 8.86
C GLU A 288 -7.65 -9.60 8.36
N VAL A 289 -8.81 -10.21 8.23
CA VAL A 289 -10.09 -9.53 8.11
C VAL A 289 -10.91 -9.88 9.33
N VAL A 290 -11.39 -8.88 10.07
CA VAL A 290 -11.98 -9.04 11.41
C VAL A 290 -13.39 -8.48 11.42
N ARG A 291 -14.34 -9.24 11.99
CA ARG A 291 -15.71 -8.83 12.20
C ARG A 291 -16.11 -9.09 13.65
N GLY A 292 -16.61 -8.06 14.32
CA GLY A 292 -17.01 -8.19 15.74
C GLY A 292 -15.87 -8.58 16.71
N GLY A 293 -14.60 -8.30 16.32
CA GLY A 293 -13.42 -8.67 17.12
C GLY A 293 -12.81 -10.05 16.77
N GLU A 294 -13.52 -10.87 15.99
CA GLU A 294 -13.09 -12.20 15.59
C GLU A 294 -12.67 -12.27 14.13
N GLN A 295 -11.86 -13.25 13.77
CA GLN A 295 -11.45 -13.52 12.39
C GLN A 295 -12.71 -13.81 11.55
N ALA A 296 -12.90 -13.03 10.47
CA ALA A 296 -13.96 -13.30 9.50
C ALA A 296 -13.62 -14.55 8.66
N SER A 297 -14.65 -15.30 8.28
CA SER A 297 -14.49 -16.41 7.32
C SER A 297 -14.15 -15.88 5.93
N ALA A 298 -13.54 -16.72 5.10
CA ALA A 298 -13.30 -16.36 3.70
C ALA A 298 -14.63 -16.01 3.00
N GLY A 299 -14.62 -14.95 2.19
CA GLY A 299 -15.82 -14.41 1.57
C GLY A 299 -16.64 -13.45 2.45
N GLU A 300 -16.38 -13.38 3.75
CA GLU A 300 -17.04 -12.43 4.64
C GLU A 300 -16.33 -11.08 4.68
N ARG A 301 -17.14 -10.02 4.81
CA ARG A 301 -16.69 -8.64 4.94
C ARG A 301 -16.28 -8.34 6.38
N GLY A 302 -15.15 -7.68 6.57
CA GLY A 302 -14.70 -7.18 7.86
C GLY A 302 -13.64 -6.11 7.74
N GLU A 303 -13.16 -5.62 8.88
CA GLU A 303 -12.08 -4.65 8.94
C GLU A 303 -10.73 -5.30 8.66
N ILE A 304 -9.93 -4.66 7.82
CA ILE A 304 -8.56 -5.09 7.53
C ILE A 304 -7.67 -4.74 8.74
N VAL A 305 -6.99 -5.75 9.23
CA VAL A 305 -5.98 -5.65 10.30
C VAL A 305 -4.65 -6.17 9.77
N VAL A 306 -3.57 -5.44 10.03
CA VAL A 306 -2.25 -5.76 9.50
C VAL A 306 -1.22 -5.95 10.60
N THR A 307 -0.43 -7.01 10.48
CA THR A 307 0.82 -7.18 11.24
C THR A 307 2.00 -7.12 10.27
N ASN A 308 2.80 -6.05 10.37
CA ASN A 308 4.00 -5.88 9.55
C ASN A 308 5.14 -6.77 10.09
N LEU A 309 5.76 -7.57 9.21
CA LEU A 309 6.76 -8.57 9.60
C LEU A 309 8.21 -8.10 9.48
N LEU A 310 8.45 -6.93 8.87
CA LEU A 310 9.79 -6.54 8.45
C LEU A 310 10.20 -5.11 8.89
N ASN A 311 9.27 -4.28 9.36
CA ASN A 311 9.61 -2.94 9.85
C ASN A 311 9.97 -2.98 11.34
N TYR A 312 11.24 -2.99 11.64
CA TYR A 312 11.75 -3.05 13.01
C TYR A 312 11.85 -1.68 13.70
N ALA A 313 11.84 -0.57 12.94
CA ALA A 313 11.88 0.77 13.54
C ALA A 313 10.55 1.14 14.22
N MET A 314 9.44 0.86 13.54
CA MET A 314 8.08 1.13 13.99
C MET A 314 7.20 -0.06 13.64
N PRO A 315 7.28 -1.16 14.40
CA PRO A 315 6.44 -2.33 14.17
C PRO A 315 4.96 -1.99 14.31
N LEU A 316 4.13 -2.52 13.42
CA LEU A 316 2.68 -2.49 13.53
C LEU A 316 2.17 -3.92 13.72
N ILE A 317 1.61 -4.22 14.89
CA ILE A 317 1.11 -5.55 15.27
C ILE A 317 -0.38 -5.46 15.52
N ARG A 318 -1.15 -6.29 14.79
CA ARG A 318 -2.61 -6.29 14.76
C ARG A 318 -3.19 -4.86 14.64
N TYR A 319 -2.60 -4.12 13.72
CA TYR A 319 -2.94 -2.72 13.49
C TYR A 319 -4.23 -2.61 12.69
N ARG A 320 -5.22 -1.93 13.26
CA ARG A 320 -6.50 -1.62 12.62
C ARG A 320 -6.29 -0.52 11.59
N VAL A 321 -6.39 -0.88 10.31
CA VAL A 321 -6.14 0.06 9.21
C VAL A 321 -7.32 1.04 9.03
N GLY A 322 -8.52 0.57 9.38
CA GLY A 322 -9.76 1.31 9.17
C GLY A 322 -10.34 1.13 7.77
N ASP A 323 -9.79 0.22 6.96
CA ASP A 323 -10.33 -0.17 5.67
C ASP A 323 -11.13 -1.48 5.80
N ILE A 324 -12.10 -1.68 4.93
CA ILE A 324 -12.94 -2.88 4.87
C ILE A 324 -12.49 -3.72 3.69
N GLY A 325 -12.38 -5.03 3.89
CA GLY A 325 -12.01 -5.98 2.85
C GLY A 325 -12.66 -7.33 3.01
N ILE A 326 -12.41 -8.18 2.03
CA ILE A 326 -12.87 -9.58 1.99
C ILE A 326 -11.67 -10.44 1.59
N LEU A 327 -11.31 -11.45 2.40
CA LEU A 327 -10.32 -12.44 2.03
C LEU A 327 -10.95 -13.52 1.13
N ASP A 328 -10.16 -14.11 0.25
CA ASP A 328 -10.55 -15.27 -0.53
C ASP A 328 -9.87 -16.53 0.03
N ASP A 329 -10.55 -17.68 -0.07
CA ASP A 329 -9.97 -18.99 0.23
C ASP A 329 -9.29 -19.63 -0.98
N LYS A 330 -9.50 -19.05 -2.17
CA LYS A 330 -8.93 -19.51 -3.43
C LYS A 330 -7.58 -18.87 -3.72
N TYR A 331 -6.78 -19.59 -4.49
CA TYR A 331 -5.56 -19.07 -5.08
C TYR A 331 -5.80 -18.63 -6.52
N CYS A 332 -5.06 -17.61 -6.96
CA CYS A 332 -5.15 -17.12 -8.33
C CYS A 332 -4.67 -18.16 -9.36
N SER A 333 -5.36 -18.24 -10.48
CA SER A 333 -4.99 -19.11 -11.61
C SER A 333 -3.63 -18.77 -12.26
N CYS A 334 -3.00 -17.66 -11.86
CA CYS A 334 -1.64 -17.31 -12.29
C CYS A 334 -0.56 -18.25 -11.72
N GLY A 335 -0.90 -19.11 -10.75
CA GLY A 335 0.01 -20.07 -10.12
C GLY A 335 0.84 -19.54 -8.96
N ARG A 336 0.69 -18.27 -8.57
CA ARG A 336 1.34 -17.73 -7.35
C ARG A 336 0.72 -18.32 -6.10
N GLY A 337 1.56 -18.68 -5.12
CA GLY A 337 1.12 -19.21 -3.82
C GLY A 337 0.75 -18.13 -2.79
N LEU A 338 0.65 -16.87 -3.21
CA LEU A 338 0.24 -15.76 -2.34
C LEU A 338 -1.29 -15.80 -2.11
N PRO A 339 -1.76 -15.63 -0.86
CA PRO A 339 -3.18 -15.52 -0.57
C PRO A 339 -3.79 -14.29 -1.24
N LEU A 340 -5.12 -14.30 -1.41
CA LEU A 340 -5.84 -13.23 -2.08
C LEU A 340 -6.69 -12.42 -1.10
N LEU A 341 -6.61 -11.10 -1.24
CA LEU A 341 -7.67 -10.20 -0.84
C LEU A 341 -8.63 -10.10 -2.04
N LYS A 342 -9.87 -10.57 -1.86
CA LYS A 342 -10.87 -10.65 -2.94
C LYS A 342 -11.31 -9.25 -3.38
N SER A 343 -11.59 -8.38 -2.41
CA SER A 343 -12.00 -7.00 -2.67
C SER A 343 -11.66 -6.07 -1.51
N ILE A 344 -11.59 -4.78 -1.84
CA ILE A 344 -11.52 -3.66 -0.91
C ILE A 344 -12.86 -2.93 -1.04
N GLU A 345 -13.53 -2.68 0.09
CA GLU A 345 -14.90 -2.19 0.12
C GLU A 345 -15.00 -0.70 0.50
N GLY A 346 -13.90 -0.07 0.86
CA GLY A 346 -13.81 1.31 1.30
C GLY A 346 -13.40 1.44 2.76
N ARG A 347 -13.54 2.63 3.32
CA ARG A 347 -13.18 2.91 4.70
C ARG A 347 -14.33 2.66 5.66
N MET A 348 -14.00 2.21 6.87
CA MET A 348 -14.97 2.05 7.95
C MET A 348 -15.62 3.39 8.34
N ALA A 349 -14.84 4.47 8.35
CA ALA A 349 -15.31 5.81 8.67
C ALA A 349 -16.30 6.38 7.64
N ASP A 350 -16.26 5.87 6.40
CA ASP A 350 -17.12 6.31 5.31
C ASP A 350 -18.36 5.40 5.13
N CYS A 351 -18.57 4.44 6.05
CA CYS A 351 -19.76 3.59 6.04
C CYS A 351 -20.99 4.38 6.47
N PHE A 352 -22.10 4.07 5.83
CA PHE A 352 -23.41 4.59 6.23
C PHE A 352 -24.04 3.68 7.27
N ALA A 353 -24.39 4.25 8.42
CA ALA A 353 -25.12 3.51 9.46
C ALA A 353 -26.62 3.57 9.20
N LEU A 354 -27.27 2.42 9.08
CA LEU A 354 -28.72 2.32 9.00
C LEU A 354 -29.34 2.30 10.40
N PRO A 355 -30.63 2.70 10.51
CA PRO A 355 -31.41 2.44 11.73
C PRO A 355 -31.37 0.94 12.05
N GLY A 356 -30.86 0.59 13.24
CA GLY A 356 -30.60 -0.82 13.62
C GLY A 356 -29.13 -1.23 13.64
N GLY A 357 -28.20 -0.28 13.33
CA GLY A 357 -26.76 -0.49 13.49
C GLY A 357 -26.08 -1.24 12.33
N GLN A 358 -26.80 -1.58 11.29
CA GLN A 358 -26.20 -2.17 10.07
C GLN A 358 -25.37 -1.12 9.31
N LEU A 359 -24.13 -1.47 8.95
CA LEU A 359 -23.25 -0.64 8.17
C LEU A 359 -23.30 -1.00 6.68
N ILE A 360 -23.46 0.01 5.83
CA ILE A 360 -23.34 -0.11 4.37
C ILE A 360 -21.97 0.42 3.97
N ALA A 361 -21.16 -0.44 3.37
CA ALA A 361 -19.81 -0.05 2.90
C ALA A 361 -19.89 0.91 1.70
N PRO A 362 -18.94 1.86 1.55
CA PRO A 362 -18.89 2.81 0.46
C PRO A 362 -19.05 2.19 -0.92
N ARG A 363 -18.36 1.08 -1.20
CA ARG A 363 -18.46 0.36 -2.48
C ARG A 363 -19.89 -0.03 -2.84
N THR A 364 -20.72 -0.41 -1.88
CA THR A 364 -22.13 -0.79 -2.12
C THR A 364 -22.93 0.40 -2.66
N ILE A 365 -22.74 1.59 -2.05
CA ILE A 365 -23.40 2.83 -2.47
C ILE A 365 -22.88 3.28 -3.82
N MET A 366 -21.56 3.26 -3.99
CA MET A 366 -20.92 3.60 -5.28
C MET A 366 -21.49 2.74 -6.41
N THR A 367 -21.60 1.44 -6.22
CA THR A 367 -22.14 0.52 -7.23
C THR A 367 -23.61 0.82 -7.55
N ALA A 368 -24.41 1.17 -6.55
CA ALA A 368 -25.83 1.51 -6.77
C ALA A 368 -26.01 2.82 -7.56
N ILE A 369 -25.20 3.84 -7.28
CA ILE A 369 -25.29 5.15 -7.95
C ILE A 369 -24.72 5.11 -9.37
N GLN A 370 -23.62 4.42 -9.58
CA GLN A 370 -22.91 4.36 -10.86
C GLN A 370 -23.71 3.70 -11.99
N GLY A 371 -24.69 2.85 -11.66
CA GLY A 371 -25.63 2.29 -12.64
C GLY A 371 -26.70 3.27 -13.12
N SER A 372 -26.76 4.49 -12.57
CA SER A 372 -27.80 5.48 -12.89
C SER A 372 -27.41 6.31 -14.11
N PRO A 373 -28.24 6.34 -15.19
CA PRO A 373 -27.97 7.15 -16.37
C PRO A 373 -27.86 8.64 -16.03
N GLY A 374 -26.88 9.34 -16.62
CA GLY A 374 -26.69 10.78 -16.48
C GLY A 374 -25.92 11.24 -15.23
N VAL A 375 -25.47 10.34 -14.36
CA VAL A 375 -24.63 10.69 -13.21
C VAL A 375 -23.18 10.64 -13.62
N SER A 376 -22.50 11.80 -13.68
CA SER A 376 -21.06 11.91 -13.97
C SER A 376 -20.20 12.03 -12.72
N ARG A 377 -20.71 12.70 -11.68
CA ARG A 377 -20.05 12.87 -10.36
C ARG A 377 -21.12 12.90 -9.27
N TYR A 378 -20.77 12.40 -8.08
CA TYR A 378 -21.65 12.44 -6.92
C TYR A 378 -20.84 12.56 -5.63
N GLN A 379 -21.50 13.03 -4.58
CA GLN A 379 -21.03 12.99 -3.21
C GLN A 379 -22.18 12.44 -2.36
N ALA A 380 -21.89 11.40 -1.57
CA ALA A 380 -22.83 10.90 -0.58
C ALA A 380 -22.47 11.52 0.79
N VAL A 381 -23.45 12.12 1.46
CA VAL A 381 -23.32 12.81 2.74
C VAL A 381 -24.22 12.17 3.78
#